data_41b72d29b256b2ac7f6486042ada0f5e
#
_entry.id   41b72d29b256b2ac7f6486042ada0f5e
#
_cell.length_a   1.000
_cell.length_b   1.000
_cell.length_c   1.000
_cell.angle_alpha   90.00
_cell.angle_beta   90.00
_cell.angle_gamma   90.00
#
_symmetry.space_group_name_H-M   'P 1'
#
loop_
_entity.id
_entity.type
_entity.pdbx_description
1 polymer ?
#
loop_
_entity_poly.entity_id
_entity_poly.type
_entity_poly.pdbx_seq_one_letter_code
_entity_poly.pdbx_strand_id
1 'polypeptide(L)'
;MSLWDRIDAESKPALDILWEALPGGLNGIPDIVARRAAYEAFRAAAPKGQFPDLNVSDHSYSGPDGDLSLRLYQPQHATAPAPGLIYIHGGGMIMGNLESQDEVLKIIASELGMPIASIDYRKAPENPYPA
;
A
#
# COMPACT_ATOMS: atom_id res chain seq x y z
N MET A 1 2.22 24.64 22.91
CA MET A 1 2.89 23.40 22.47
C MET A 1 2.25 23.00 21.14
N SER A 2 3.02 23.02 20.05
CA SER A 2 2.52 22.66 18.72
C SER A 2 2.30 21.15 18.64
N LEU A 3 1.56 20.68 17.62
CA LEU A 3 1.44 19.24 17.36
C LEU A 3 2.82 18.58 17.15
N TRP A 4 3.76 19.31 16.53
CA TRP A 4 5.13 18.85 16.31
C TRP A 4 5.92 18.61 17.60
N ASP A 5 5.64 19.35 18.67
CA ASP A 5 6.30 19.18 19.97
C ASP A 5 5.85 17.90 20.71
N ARG A 6 4.78 17.24 20.21
CA ARG A 6 4.18 16.03 20.78
C ARG A 6 4.57 14.76 20.06
N ILE A 7 5.31 14.90 18.95
CA ILE A 7 5.80 13.75 18.17
C ILE A 7 7.04 13.20 18.88
N ASP A 8 7.11 11.88 18.99
CA ASP A 8 8.29 11.22 19.57
C ASP A 8 9.54 11.45 18.68
N ALA A 9 10.72 11.37 19.32
CA ALA A 9 11.98 11.68 18.68
C ALA A 9 12.36 10.69 17.56
N GLU A 10 11.84 9.47 17.59
CA GLU A 10 12.14 8.43 16.59
C GLU A 10 11.31 8.64 15.32
N SER A 11 10.06 9.07 15.47
CA SER A 11 9.15 9.32 14.34
C SER A 11 9.42 10.63 13.62
N LYS A 12 10.00 11.62 14.31
CA LYS A 12 10.18 12.97 13.79
C LYS A 12 10.98 13.03 12.47
N PRO A 13 12.15 12.37 12.31
CA PRO A 13 12.91 12.43 11.07
C PRO A 13 12.13 11.91 9.86
N ALA A 14 11.34 10.84 10.02
CA ALA A 14 10.51 10.30 8.94
C ALA A 14 9.38 11.27 8.54
N LEU A 15 8.80 11.95 9.52
CA LEU A 15 7.76 12.96 9.29
C LEU A 15 8.32 14.24 8.66
N ASP A 16 9.54 14.64 9.01
CA ASP A 16 10.21 15.79 8.38
C ASP A 16 10.43 15.50 6.89
N ILE A 17 10.92 14.31 6.52
CA ILE A 17 11.07 13.88 5.11
C ILE A 17 9.72 13.91 4.38
N LEU A 18 8.68 13.36 5.01
CA LEU A 18 7.34 13.35 4.44
C LEU A 18 6.81 14.77 4.21
N TRP A 19 7.04 15.67 5.16
CA TRP A 19 6.56 17.05 5.08
C TRP A 19 7.30 17.88 4.05
N GLU A 20 8.60 17.61 3.87
CA GLU A 20 9.40 18.22 2.78
C GLU A 20 8.95 17.73 1.41
N ALA A 21 8.68 16.43 1.27
CA ALA A 21 8.21 15.83 0.01
C ALA A 21 6.78 16.26 -0.36
N LEU A 22 5.92 16.46 0.64
CA LEU A 22 4.50 16.79 0.46
C LEU A 22 4.11 17.96 1.37
N PRO A 23 4.51 19.22 1.03
CA PRO A 23 4.16 20.38 1.83
C PRO A 23 2.64 20.56 1.94
N GLY A 24 2.12 20.63 3.17
CA GLY A 24 0.68 20.65 3.43
C GLY A 24 -0.01 19.27 3.34
N GLY A 25 0.78 18.20 3.14
CA GLY A 25 0.31 16.83 2.99
C GLY A 25 -0.52 16.61 1.73
N LEU A 26 -1.01 15.40 1.56
CA LEU A 26 -1.84 15.04 0.41
C LEU A 26 -3.15 15.85 0.32
N ASN A 27 -3.67 16.30 1.45
CA ASN A 27 -4.89 17.12 1.48
C ASN A 27 -4.69 18.53 0.90
N GLY A 28 -3.45 19.01 0.82
CA GLY A 28 -3.09 20.26 0.15
C GLY A 28 -3.17 20.20 -1.37
N ILE A 29 -3.38 19.02 -1.96
CA ILE A 29 -3.51 18.81 -3.41
C ILE A 29 -4.98 18.60 -3.76
N PRO A 30 -5.70 19.60 -4.29
CA PRO A 30 -7.16 19.49 -4.55
C PRO A 30 -7.50 18.49 -5.65
N ASP A 31 -6.71 18.47 -6.72
CA ASP A 31 -6.93 17.59 -7.87
C ASP A 31 -6.60 16.13 -7.49
N ILE A 32 -7.55 15.21 -7.75
CA ILE A 32 -7.40 13.82 -7.33
C ILE A 32 -6.33 13.07 -8.13
N VAL A 33 -6.15 13.40 -9.40
CA VAL A 33 -5.15 12.75 -10.25
C VAL A 33 -3.75 13.16 -9.79
N ALA A 34 -3.55 14.46 -9.57
CA ALA A 34 -2.30 14.99 -9.03
C ALA A 34 -2.00 14.44 -7.63
N ARG A 35 -3.02 14.30 -6.78
CA ARG A 35 -2.88 13.74 -5.43
C ARG A 35 -2.46 12.28 -5.47
N ARG A 36 -3.05 11.46 -6.35
CA ARG A 36 -2.66 10.06 -6.57
C ARG A 36 -1.22 9.97 -7.05
N ALA A 37 -0.86 10.77 -8.06
CA ALA A 37 0.49 10.79 -8.59
C ALA A 37 1.53 11.16 -7.52
N ALA A 38 1.25 12.17 -6.70
CA ALA A 38 2.13 12.57 -5.59
C ALA A 38 2.28 11.45 -4.55
N TYR A 39 1.19 10.78 -4.20
CA TYR A 39 1.22 9.64 -3.27
C TYR A 39 2.03 8.47 -3.83
N GLU A 40 1.82 8.11 -5.08
CA GLU A 40 2.53 7.02 -5.75
C GLU A 40 4.03 7.32 -5.88
N ALA A 41 4.38 8.55 -6.27
CA ALA A 41 5.77 8.98 -6.35
C ALA A 41 6.47 8.91 -4.98
N PHE A 42 5.80 9.36 -3.92
CA PHE A 42 6.31 9.25 -2.55
C PHE A 42 6.53 7.79 -2.15
N ARG A 43 5.57 6.90 -2.44
CA ARG A 43 5.69 5.47 -2.13
C ARG A 43 6.78 4.78 -2.94
N ALA A 44 6.93 5.14 -4.21
CA ALA A 44 7.95 4.60 -5.10
C ALA A 44 9.39 4.96 -4.68
N ALA A 45 9.56 6.11 -4.01
CA ALA A 45 10.85 6.56 -3.49
C ALA A 45 11.29 5.83 -2.21
N ALA A 46 10.41 5.04 -1.58
CA ALA A 46 10.76 4.26 -0.40
C ALA A 46 11.86 3.22 -0.72
N PRO A 47 12.79 2.97 0.22
CA PRO A 47 13.80 1.94 0.06
C PRO A 47 13.17 0.59 -0.26
N LYS A 48 13.80 -0.15 -1.18
CA LYS A 48 13.33 -1.48 -1.58
C LYS A 48 14.26 -2.55 -1.01
N GLY A 49 13.65 -3.55 -0.36
CA GLY A 49 14.33 -4.73 0.15
C GLY A 49 14.56 -5.80 -0.90
N GLN A 50 15.29 -6.84 -0.50
CA GLN A 50 15.44 -8.06 -1.29
C GLN A 50 14.78 -9.22 -0.53
N PHE A 51 13.91 -9.95 -1.22
CA PHE A 51 13.10 -11.04 -0.64
C PHE A 51 13.25 -12.30 -1.51
N PRO A 52 14.44 -12.95 -1.50
CA PRO A 52 14.73 -14.07 -2.41
C PRO A 52 13.82 -15.28 -2.18
N ASP A 53 13.29 -15.44 -0.97
CA ASP A 53 12.44 -16.57 -0.58
C ASP A 53 10.94 -16.25 -0.73
N LEU A 54 10.59 -15.18 -1.43
CA LEU A 54 9.22 -14.76 -1.64
C LEU A 54 8.85 -14.78 -3.13
N ASN A 55 7.85 -15.56 -3.50
CA ASN A 55 7.23 -15.49 -4.81
C ASN A 55 6.15 -14.41 -4.80
N VAL A 56 6.25 -13.45 -5.73
CA VAL A 56 5.24 -12.40 -5.92
C VAL A 56 4.65 -12.56 -7.31
N SER A 57 3.31 -12.60 -7.40
CA SER A 57 2.60 -12.78 -8.67
C SER A 57 1.30 -11.99 -8.71
N ASP A 58 1.02 -11.39 -9.87
CA ASP A 58 -0.22 -10.67 -10.11
C ASP A 58 -1.26 -11.58 -10.77
N HIS A 59 -2.48 -11.47 -10.31
CA HIS A 59 -3.63 -12.24 -10.76
C HIS A 59 -4.82 -11.33 -11.01
N SER A 60 -5.77 -11.83 -11.79
CA SER A 60 -7.06 -11.20 -12.00
C SER A 60 -8.16 -12.10 -11.47
N TYR A 61 -9.22 -11.52 -10.94
CA TYR A 61 -10.42 -12.25 -10.56
C TYR A 61 -11.68 -11.45 -10.96
N SER A 62 -12.74 -12.16 -11.28
CA SER A 62 -13.98 -11.52 -11.71
C SER A 62 -14.73 -10.95 -10.52
N GLY A 63 -14.93 -9.63 -10.53
CA GLY A 63 -15.79 -8.90 -9.61
C GLY A 63 -17.18 -8.66 -10.20
N PRO A 64 -18.11 -8.06 -9.43
CA PRO A 64 -19.49 -7.81 -9.88
C PRO A 64 -19.59 -6.97 -11.16
N ASP A 65 -18.67 -6.01 -11.34
CA ASP A 65 -18.70 -5.05 -12.45
C ASP A 65 -17.39 -5.04 -13.24
N GLY A 66 -16.74 -6.18 -13.35
CA GLY A 66 -15.51 -6.36 -14.12
C GLY A 66 -14.38 -6.97 -13.31
N ASP A 67 -13.30 -7.24 -14.02
CA ASP A 67 -12.13 -7.89 -13.41
C ASP A 67 -11.38 -6.93 -12.49
N LEU A 68 -10.93 -7.48 -11.38
CA LEU A 68 -10.12 -6.82 -10.36
C LEU A 68 -8.75 -7.48 -10.28
N SER A 69 -7.74 -6.70 -9.94
CA SER A 69 -6.39 -7.20 -9.77
C SER A 69 -6.11 -7.55 -8.31
N LEU A 70 -5.32 -8.58 -8.11
CA LEU A 70 -4.75 -8.91 -6.82
C LEU A 70 -3.29 -9.31 -6.98
N ARG A 71 -2.49 -9.09 -5.95
CA ARG A 71 -1.11 -9.54 -5.87
C ARG A 71 -0.96 -10.54 -4.74
N LEU A 72 -0.41 -11.70 -5.06
CA LEU A 72 -0.07 -12.73 -4.09
C LEU A 72 1.41 -12.62 -3.69
N TYR A 73 1.66 -12.65 -2.40
CA TYR A 73 2.97 -12.76 -1.79
C TYR A 73 3.04 -14.12 -1.13
N GLN A 74 3.83 -15.04 -1.67
CA GLN A 74 3.85 -16.42 -1.22
C GLN A 74 5.28 -16.81 -0.80
N PRO A 75 5.52 -16.99 0.52
CA PRO A 75 6.78 -17.52 1.01
C PRO A 75 7.02 -18.93 0.46
N GLN A 76 8.23 -19.19 -0.06
CA GLN A 76 8.57 -20.49 -0.69
C GLN A 76 8.52 -21.65 0.32
N HIS A 77 8.73 -21.36 1.59
CA HIS A 77 8.74 -22.37 2.66
C HIS A 77 7.39 -22.49 3.40
N ALA A 78 6.35 -21.80 2.94
CA ALA A 78 5.02 -21.93 3.54
C ALA A 78 4.50 -23.35 3.31
N THR A 79 4.20 -24.07 4.41
CA THR A 79 3.63 -25.43 4.35
C THR A 79 2.12 -25.37 4.20
N ALA A 80 1.57 -26.10 3.25
CA ALA A 80 0.11 -26.19 3.09
C ALA A 80 -0.49 -27.27 4.01
N PRO A 81 -1.66 -27.03 4.63
CA PRO A 81 -2.40 -25.77 4.66
C PRO A 81 -1.75 -24.73 5.59
N ALA A 82 -1.65 -23.47 5.14
CA ALA A 82 -1.16 -22.36 5.93
C ALA A 82 -2.27 -21.31 6.12
N PRO A 83 -2.29 -20.58 7.25
CA PRO A 83 -3.11 -19.40 7.36
C PRO A 83 -2.67 -18.39 6.32
N GLY A 84 -3.60 -17.58 5.81
CA GLY A 84 -3.32 -16.50 4.86
C GLY A 84 -3.95 -15.19 5.29
N LEU A 85 -3.43 -14.08 4.81
CA LEU A 85 -3.93 -12.74 5.05
C LEU A 85 -4.50 -12.15 3.76
N ILE A 86 -5.70 -11.59 3.85
CA ILE A 86 -6.22 -10.71 2.80
C ILE A 86 -5.93 -9.27 3.22
N TYR A 87 -5.24 -8.53 2.36
CA TYR A 87 -4.88 -7.15 2.61
C TYR A 87 -5.66 -6.20 1.69
N ILE A 88 -6.32 -5.24 2.29
CA ILE A 88 -7.05 -4.18 1.62
C ILE A 88 -6.32 -2.87 1.93
N HIS A 89 -5.70 -2.26 0.92
CA HIS A 89 -4.86 -1.09 1.14
C HIS A 89 -5.66 0.14 1.58
N GLY A 90 -5.03 0.99 2.38
CA GLY A 90 -5.55 2.29 2.76
C GLY A 90 -5.52 3.29 1.60
N GLY A 91 -6.09 4.49 1.82
CA GLY A 91 -6.11 5.56 0.83
C GLY A 91 -7.46 6.27 0.73
N GLY A 92 -8.34 6.08 1.73
CA GLY A 92 -9.66 6.73 1.82
C GLY A 92 -10.58 6.34 0.67
N MET A 93 -10.37 5.17 0.06
CA MET A 93 -11.10 4.68 -1.11
C MET A 93 -10.93 5.51 -2.38
N ILE A 94 -9.99 6.45 -2.38
CA ILE A 94 -9.68 7.32 -3.52
C ILE A 94 -8.25 7.19 -4.02
N MET A 95 -7.34 6.63 -3.22
CA MET A 95 -5.90 6.49 -3.52
C MET A 95 -5.40 5.09 -3.17
N GLY A 96 -4.17 4.81 -3.59
CA GLY A 96 -3.49 3.55 -3.36
C GLY A 96 -3.71 2.54 -4.49
N ASN A 97 -2.83 1.57 -4.55
CA ASN A 97 -2.82 0.47 -5.51
C ASN A 97 -1.89 -0.64 -4.97
N LEU A 98 -1.69 -1.71 -5.73
CA LEU A 98 -0.81 -2.82 -5.36
C LEU A 98 0.63 -2.36 -5.09
N GLU A 99 1.15 -1.41 -5.89
CA GLU A 99 2.52 -0.91 -5.75
C GLU A 99 2.74 -0.09 -4.48
N SER A 100 1.72 0.67 -4.06
CA SER A 100 1.85 1.58 -2.92
C SER A 100 2.12 0.87 -1.58
N GLN A 101 1.83 -0.43 -1.48
CA GLN A 101 2.01 -1.23 -0.27
C GLN A 101 2.97 -2.41 -0.47
N ASP A 102 3.53 -2.56 -1.67
CA ASP A 102 4.29 -3.73 -2.10
C ASP A 102 5.43 -4.08 -1.13
N GLU A 103 6.29 -3.11 -0.79
CA GLU A 103 7.43 -3.34 0.13
C GLU A 103 7.00 -3.78 1.53
N VAL A 104 5.97 -3.13 2.07
CA VAL A 104 5.46 -3.46 3.41
C VAL A 104 4.91 -4.89 3.44
N LEU A 105 4.20 -5.30 2.40
CA LEU A 105 3.62 -6.64 2.32
C LEU A 105 4.66 -7.72 2.08
N LYS A 106 5.73 -7.41 1.33
CA LYS A 106 6.89 -8.30 1.20
C LYS A 106 7.56 -8.55 2.55
N ILE A 107 7.78 -7.49 3.34
CA ILE A 107 8.34 -7.61 4.69
C ILE A 107 7.44 -8.50 5.55
N ILE A 108 6.14 -8.18 5.61
CA ILE A 108 5.19 -8.92 6.45
C ILE A 108 5.11 -10.41 6.03
N ALA A 109 4.98 -10.69 4.72
CA ALA A 109 4.90 -12.05 4.22
C ALA A 109 6.17 -12.86 4.52
N SER A 110 7.34 -12.22 4.34
CA SER A 110 8.64 -12.85 4.59
C SER A 110 8.85 -13.13 6.07
N GLU A 111 8.61 -12.16 6.95
CA GLU A 111 8.82 -12.31 8.39
C GLU A 111 7.85 -13.29 9.05
N LEU A 112 6.58 -13.27 8.62
CA LEU A 112 5.57 -14.17 9.17
C LEU A 112 5.56 -15.56 8.51
N GLY A 113 6.24 -15.74 7.38
CA GLY A 113 6.17 -16.97 6.60
C GLY A 113 4.76 -17.30 6.12
N MET A 114 3.91 -16.29 5.92
CA MET A 114 2.48 -16.43 5.67
C MET A 114 2.09 -15.84 4.32
N PRO A 115 1.29 -16.55 3.49
CA PRO A 115 0.79 -16.00 2.25
C PRO A 115 -0.11 -14.78 2.47
N ILE A 116 0.06 -13.75 1.62
CA ILE A 116 -0.76 -12.53 1.64
C ILE A 116 -1.36 -12.32 0.25
N ALA A 117 -2.66 -12.01 0.20
CA ALA A 117 -3.34 -11.53 -1.01
C ALA A 117 -3.69 -10.05 -0.83
N SER A 118 -3.07 -9.18 -1.63
CA SER A 118 -3.39 -7.76 -1.69
C SER A 118 -4.37 -7.48 -2.82
N ILE A 119 -5.46 -6.78 -2.53
CA ILE A 119 -6.54 -6.51 -3.47
C ILE A 119 -6.45 -5.06 -3.96
N ASP A 120 -6.51 -4.85 -5.29
CA ASP A 120 -6.69 -3.53 -5.88
C ASP A 120 -8.18 -3.30 -6.16
N TYR A 121 -8.85 -2.69 -5.20
CA TYR A 121 -10.28 -2.39 -5.31
C TYR A 121 -10.51 -1.14 -6.17
N ARG A 122 -11.72 -1.03 -6.75
CA ARG A 122 -12.13 0.14 -7.53
C ARG A 122 -12.26 1.37 -6.63
N LYS A 123 -11.79 2.52 -7.13
CA LYS A 123 -11.66 3.76 -6.36
C LYS A 123 -12.64 4.82 -6.84
N ALA A 124 -13.15 5.61 -5.90
CA ALA A 124 -13.87 6.83 -6.19
C ALA A 124 -12.86 7.92 -6.68
N PRO A 125 -13.30 8.93 -7.45
CA PRO A 125 -14.70 9.21 -7.86
C PRO A 125 -15.17 8.39 -9.05
N GLU A 126 -14.29 7.67 -9.76
CA GLU A 126 -14.64 6.92 -10.97
C GLU A 126 -15.64 5.79 -10.67
N ASN A 127 -15.52 5.18 -9.50
CA ASN A 127 -16.39 4.11 -9.03
C ASN A 127 -16.89 4.44 -7.61
N PRO A 128 -17.94 5.27 -7.48
CA PRO A 128 -18.48 5.60 -6.16
C PRO A 128 -19.24 4.42 -5.57
N TYR A 129 -19.40 4.40 -4.24
CA TYR A 129 -20.26 3.43 -3.58
C TYR A 129 -21.67 3.44 -4.21
N PRO A 130 -22.26 2.28 -4.45
CA PRO A 130 -21.89 0.91 -4.03
C PRO A 130 -21.11 0.11 -5.11
N ALA A 131 -20.03 0.66 -5.68
CA ALA A 131 -19.22 -0.03 -6.68
C ALA A 131 -18.41 -1.21 -6.11
#